data_bc4e46af4a737700721cb712e7f0ea06
#
_entry.id   bc4e46af4a737700721cb712e7f0ea06
#
_cell.length_a   1.000
_cell.length_b   1.000
_cell.length_c   1.000
_cell.angle_alpha   90.00
_cell.angle_beta   90.00
_cell.angle_gamma   90.00
#
_symmetry.space_group_name_H-M   'P 1'
#
loop_
_entity.id
_entity.type
_entity.pdbx_description
1 polymer ?
#
loop_
_entity_poly.entity_id
_entity_poly.type
_entity_poly.pdbx_seq_one_letter_code
_entity_poly.pdbx_strand_id
1 'polypeptide(L)'
;MKLQQFRYIVEVVNHNLNVSSTAEGLYTSQPGISKQVRMLEDELGIQIFARSGKHLTQVTPAGQEIIRIAREVLSKVDAIKSVAGEHTWPDKGSLYIATTHTQARYALPGVIKGFIERYPRVSLHMHQGSPTQIAEAVSKGNADFAIATEALHLYDDLVMLPCYHWNRSIVVTPDHPLAATSSVTIEALAQYPLVTYTFGFTGRSELDTAFNRAGLTPRIVFTATDADVIKTYVRLGLGVGVIASMAVDPLADPDLVRIDAHDIFSHSTTKIGFRRSTFLRSYMYDFIQRFAPHLTRDVVDTAVALRSNEEIEAMFQDIKLPEK
;
A
#
# COMPACT_ATOMS: atom_id res chain seq x y z
N MET A 1 21.44 12.62 -24.74
CA MET A 1 20.56 12.34 -23.58
C MET A 1 21.35 12.23 -22.29
N LYS A 2 20.82 12.75 -21.15
CA LYS A 2 21.45 12.71 -19.83
C LYS A 2 20.44 12.19 -18.79
N LEU A 3 20.92 11.45 -17.78
CA LEU A 3 20.06 10.94 -16.68
C LEU A 3 19.29 12.07 -15.97
N GLN A 4 19.87 13.26 -15.86
CA GLN A 4 19.22 14.43 -15.28
C GLN A 4 17.98 14.86 -16.08
N GLN A 5 18.01 14.74 -17.40
CA GLN A 5 16.86 15.06 -18.25
C GLN A 5 15.73 14.05 -18.03
N PHE A 6 16.05 12.76 -17.89
CA PHE A 6 15.07 11.73 -17.54
C PHE A 6 14.44 12.00 -16.16
N ARG A 7 15.25 12.39 -15.18
CA ARG A 7 14.73 12.77 -13.85
C ARG A 7 13.76 13.94 -13.98
N TYR A 8 14.09 14.97 -14.75
CA TYR A 8 13.23 16.13 -14.89
C TYR A 8 11.88 15.80 -15.52
N ILE A 9 11.83 15.01 -16.61
CA ILE A 9 10.54 14.65 -17.21
C ILE A 9 9.68 13.79 -16.30
N VAL A 10 10.26 12.88 -15.53
CA VAL A 10 9.56 12.06 -14.54
C VAL A 10 9.01 12.92 -13.41
N GLU A 11 9.85 13.81 -12.83
CA GLU A 11 9.43 14.67 -11.73
C GLU A 11 8.38 15.72 -12.14
N VAL A 12 8.43 16.24 -13.36
CA VAL A 12 7.39 17.11 -13.89
C VAL A 12 6.02 16.40 -13.89
N VAL A 13 5.98 15.12 -14.24
CA VAL A 13 4.74 14.33 -14.17
C VAL A 13 4.32 14.08 -12.72
N ASN A 14 5.27 13.75 -11.84
CA ASN A 14 4.99 13.51 -10.42
C ASN A 14 4.42 14.76 -9.71
N HIS A 15 4.75 15.96 -10.21
CA HIS A 15 4.23 17.25 -9.74
C HIS A 15 3.07 17.79 -10.60
N ASN A 16 2.29 16.92 -11.25
CA ASN A 16 1.11 17.26 -12.05
C ASN A 16 1.40 18.33 -13.12
N LEU A 17 2.51 18.21 -13.83
CA LEU A 17 2.97 19.12 -14.89
C LEU A 17 3.32 20.55 -14.39
N ASN A 18 3.44 20.74 -13.09
CA ASN A 18 3.83 22.01 -12.49
C ASN A 18 5.36 22.12 -12.40
N VAL A 19 5.98 22.79 -13.39
CA VAL A 19 7.43 22.92 -13.47
C VAL A 19 8.01 23.75 -12.30
N SER A 20 7.25 24.70 -11.76
CA SER A 20 7.71 25.51 -10.60
C SER A 20 7.77 24.65 -9.34
N SER A 21 6.73 23.90 -9.04
CA SER A 21 6.72 22.96 -7.92
C SER A 21 7.80 21.87 -8.08
N THR A 22 8.02 21.40 -9.33
CA THR A 22 9.13 20.47 -9.62
C THR A 22 10.48 21.07 -9.30
N ALA A 23 10.68 22.36 -9.65
CA ALA A 23 11.94 23.06 -9.40
C ALA A 23 12.22 23.23 -7.91
N GLU A 24 11.18 23.55 -7.13
CA GLU A 24 11.26 23.63 -5.67
C GLU A 24 11.63 22.26 -5.06
N GLY A 25 10.92 21.19 -5.46
CA GLY A 25 11.18 19.83 -4.98
C GLY A 25 12.58 19.29 -5.34
N LEU A 26 13.15 19.75 -6.46
CA LEU A 26 14.50 19.35 -6.90
C LEU A 26 15.61 20.37 -6.53
N TYR A 27 15.28 21.40 -5.75
CA TYR A 27 16.21 22.47 -5.36
C TYR A 27 16.96 23.08 -6.56
N THR A 28 16.22 23.36 -7.64
CA THR A 28 16.75 23.91 -8.89
C THR A 28 15.87 25.04 -9.43
N SER A 29 16.22 25.62 -10.58
CA SER A 29 15.45 26.71 -11.17
C SER A 29 14.44 26.20 -12.23
N GLN A 30 13.24 26.78 -12.25
CA GLN A 30 12.22 26.48 -13.25
C GLN A 30 12.73 26.68 -14.71
N PRO A 31 13.49 27.77 -15.05
CA PRO A 31 14.10 27.88 -16.39
C PRO A 31 15.08 26.75 -16.71
N GLY A 32 15.82 26.26 -15.71
CA GLY A 32 16.74 25.15 -15.86
C GLY A 32 16.04 23.86 -16.28
N ILE A 33 14.96 23.49 -15.57
CA ILE A 33 14.15 22.31 -15.92
C ILE A 33 13.56 22.48 -17.34
N SER A 34 12.89 23.61 -17.62
CA SER A 34 12.28 23.88 -18.90
C SER A 34 13.26 23.79 -20.08
N LYS A 35 14.49 24.30 -19.88
CA LYS A 35 15.58 24.20 -20.88
C LYS A 35 15.98 22.75 -21.12
N GLN A 36 16.20 21.97 -20.04
CA GLN A 36 16.64 20.57 -20.16
C GLN A 36 15.57 19.67 -20.79
N VAL A 37 14.30 19.91 -20.48
CA VAL A 37 13.17 19.19 -21.11
C VAL A 37 13.13 19.51 -22.60
N ARG A 38 13.21 20.77 -23.00
CA ARG A 38 13.26 21.16 -24.44
C ARG A 38 14.45 20.54 -25.16
N MET A 39 15.64 20.59 -24.58
CA MET A 39 16.83 19.97 -25.17
C MET A 39 16.65 18.46 -25.39
N LEU A 40 15.93 17.77 -24.51
CA LEU A 40 15.61 16.35 -24.69
C LEU A 40 14.62 16.16 -25.82
N GLU A 41 13.55 16.97 -25.85
CA GLU A 41 12.54 16.93 -26.92
C GLU A 41 13.16 17.23 -28.30
N ASP A 42 14.06 18.23 -28.38
CA ASP A 42 14.78 18.59 -29.61
C ASP A 42 15.72 17.45 -30.07
N GLU A 43 16.45 16.81 -29.14
CA GLU A 43 17.33 15.69 -29.43
C GLU A 43 16.56 14.46 -29.96
N LEU A 44 15.34 14.22 -29.40
CA LEU A 44 14.47 13.10 -29.80
C LEU A 44 13.61 13.42 -31.04
N GLY A 45 13.50 14.70 -31.41
CA GLY A 45 12.66 15.16 -32.51
C GLY A 45 11.16 15.04 -32.25
N ILE A 46 10.75 14.96 -30.98
CA ILE A 46 9.35 14.81 -30.59
C ILE A 46 9.02 15.65 -29.36
N GLN A 47 7.75 15.98 -29.17
CA GLN A 47 7.26 16.63 -27.96
C GLN A 47 6.82 15.57 -26.94
N ILE A 48 7.41 15.63 -25.74
CA ILE A 48 7.00 14.81 -24.58
C ILE A 48 5.77 15.42 -23.91
N PHE A 49 5.72 16.74 -23.86
CA PHE A 49 4.62 17.49 -23.27
C PHE A 49 3.95 18.42 -24.27
N ALA A 50 2.62 18.39 -24.33
CA ALA A 50 1.87 19.44 -25.01
C ALA A 50 1.91 20.72 -24.18
N ARG A 51 1.87 21.88 -24.88
CA ARG A 51 1.97 23.21 -24.26
C ARG A 51 0.85 24.12 -24.70
N SER A 52 0.39 24.97 -23.77
CA SER A 52 -0.39 26.16 -24.08
C SER A 52 0.37 27.37 -23.55
N GLY A 53 0.99 28.11 -24.48
CA GLY A 53 1.92 29.18 -24.14
C GLY A 53 3.13 28.69 -23.37
N LYS A 54 3.29 29.12 -22.10
CA LYS A 54 4.39 28.71 -21.23
C LYS A 54 4.08 27.51 -20.35
N HIS A 55 2.82 27.03 -20.32
CA HIS A 55 2.36 25.97 -19.42
C HIS A 55 2.31 24.62 -20.12
N LEU A 56 2.73 23.58 -19.40
CA LEU A 56 2.53 22.19 -19.80
C LEU A 56 1.08 21.80 -19.50
N THR A 57 0.39 21.20 -20.46
CA THR A 57 -1.04 20.88 -20.36
C THR A 57 -1.32 19.40 -20.23
N GLN A 58 -0.54 18.59 -20.91
CA GLN A 58 -0.68 17.12 -20.89
C GLN A 58 0.59 16.44 -21.37
N VAL A 59 0.74 15.16 -21.02
CA VAL A 59 1.76 14.28 -21.59
C VAL A 59 1.25 13.79 -22.93
N THR A 60 2.08 13.85 -23.98
CA THR A 60 1.71 13.30 -25.29
C THR A 60 1.74 11.76 -25.28
N PRO A 61 1.08 11.06 -26.21
CA PRO A 61 1.16 9.60 -26.31
C PRO A 61 2.61 9.09 -26.37
N ALA A 62 3.46 9.71 -27.22
CA ALA A 62 4.89 9.38 -27.28
C ALA A 62 5.61 9.73 -25.97
N GLY A 63 5.22 10.83 -25.32
CA GLY A 63 5.74 11.23 -24.02
C GLY A 63 5.44 10.19 -22.91
N GLN A 64 4.28 9.57 -22.93
CA GLN A 64 3.93 8.50 -21.95
C GLN A 64 4.90 7.33 -22.06
N GLU A 65 5.19 6.86 -23.28
CA GLU A 65 6.14 5.77 -23.52
C GLU A 65 7.55 6.15 -23.07
N ILE A 66 8.01 7.36 -23.40
CA ILE A 66 9.34 7.84 -23.02
C ILE A 66 9.46 7.96 -21.49
N ILE A 67 8.43 8.49 -20.81
CA ILE A 67 8.43 8.63 -19.35
C ILE A 67 8.44 7.25 -18.68
N ARG A 68 7.70 6.27 -19.21
CA ARG A 68 7.75 4.88 -18.74
C ARG A 68 9.18 4.32 -18.81
N ILE A 69 9.82 4.42 -19.98
CA ILE A 69 11.21 3.96 -20.18
C ILE A 69 12.18 4.75 -19.29
N ALA A 70 12.00 6.08 -19.16
CA ALA A 70 12.83 6.91 -18.31
C ALA A 70 12.79 6.48 -16.84
N ARG A 71 11.61 6.10 -16.33
CA ARG A 71 11.45 5.53 -14.96
C ARG A 71 12.22 4.21 -14.81
N GLU A 72 12.17 3.33 -15.82
CA GLU A 72 12.93 2.07 -15.80
C GLU A 72 14.44 2.33 -15.76
N VAL A 73 14.94 3.25 -16.59
CA VAL A 73 16.36 3.65 -16.59
C VAL A 73 16.79 4.21 -15.24
N LEU A 74 16.00 5.11 -14.65
CA LEU A 74 16.29 5.68 -13.34
C LEU A 74 16.25 4.61 -12.24
N SER A 75 15.31 3.68 -12.29
CA SER A 75 15.25 2.54 -11.37
C SER A 75 16.50 1.65 -11.47
N LYS A 76 17.02 1.41 -12.68
CA LYS A 76 18.28 0.65 -12.87
C LYS A 76 19.49 1.41 -12.30
N VAL A 77 19.52 2.73 -12.41
CA VAL A 77 20.57 3.55 -11.78
C VAL A 77 20.52 3.45 -10.26
N ASP A 78 19.32 3.47 -9.67
CA ASP A 78 19.17 3.30 -8.23
C ASP A 78 19.49 1.87 -7.78
N ALA A 79 19.20 0.86 -8.59
CA ALA A 79 19.63 -0.52 -8.34
C ALA A 79 21.17 -0.64 -8.31
N ILE A 80 21.89 0.04 -9.22
CA ILE A 80 23.37 0.07 -9.20
C ILE A 80 23.89 0.66 -7.87
N LYS A 81 23.29 1.76 -7.41
CA LYS A 81 23.67 2.36 -6.10
C LYS A 81 23.36 1.41 -4.95
N SER A 82 22.24 0.72 -5.01
CA SER A 82 21.83 -0.25 -3.99
C SER A 82 22.77 -1.45 -3.92
N VAL A 83 23.21 -1.98 -5.09
CA VAL A 83 24.25 -3.03 -5.16
C VAL A 83 25.55 -2.54 -4.53
N ALA A 84 26.04 -1.35 -4.90
CA ALA A 84 27.24 -0.79 -4.32
C ALA A 84 27.10 -0.61 -2.80
N GLY A 85 25.94 -0.12 -2.34
CA GLY A 85 25.62 0.03 -0.92
C GLY A 85 25.61 -1.29 -0.17
N GLU A 86 25.07 -2.38 -0.79
CA GLU A 86 25.07 -3.73 -0.20
C GLU A 86 26.48 -4.25 0.07
N HIS A 87 27.40 -4.05 -0.87
CA HIS A 87 28.78 -4.50 -0.72
C HIS A 87 29.61 -3.62 0.22
N THR A 88 29.29 -2.31 0.33
CA THR A 88 30.07 -1.37 1.14
C THR A 88 29.57 -1.28 2.58
N TRP A 89 28.24 -1.21 2.76
CA TRP A 89 27.57 -0.98 4.04
C TRP A 89 26.23 -1.74 4.09
N PRO A 90 26.23 -3.09 4.24
CA PRO A 90 25.02 -3.89 4.15
C PRO A 90 23.97 -3.58 5.22
N ASP A 91 24.40 -3.03 6.35
CA ASP A 91 23.58 -2.67 7.51
C ASP A 91 23.24 -1.17 7.61
N LYS A 92 23.55 -0.36 6.57
CA LYS A 92 23.25 1.07 6.54
C LYS A 92 22.43 1.44 5.33
N GLY A 93 21.36 2.22 5.52
CA GLY A 93 20.51 2.67 4.43
C GLY A 93 19.21 3.30 4.92
N SER A 94 18.21 3.26 4.07
CA SER A 94 16.86 3.69 4.39
C SER A 94 15.86 2.67 3.85
N LEU A 95 14.74 2.49 4.54
CA LEU A 95 13.62 1.67 4.12
C LEU A 95 12.34 2.49 4.22
N TYR A 96 11.69 2.70 3.08
CA TYR A 96 10.45 3.45 2.97
C TYR A 96 9.28 2.51 2.77
N ILE A 97 8.33 2.53 3.69
CA ILE A 97 7.15 1.67 3.69
C ILE A 97 5.90 2.53 3.55
N ALA A 98 5.10 2.25 2.54
CA ALA A 98 3.75 2.80 2.41
C ALA A 98 2.73 1.74 2.86
N THR A 99 1.79 2.12 3.75
CA THR A 99 0.86 1.16 4.34
C THR A 99 -0.45 1.82 4.79
N THR A 100 -1.47 1.02 5.08
CA THR A 100 -2.72 1.51 5.69
C THR A 100 -2.55 1.72 7.19
N HIS A 101 -3.43 2.52 7.79
CA HIS A 101 -3.45 2.73 9.23
C HIS A 101 -3.54 1.41 10.02
N THR A 102 -4.43 0.51 9.59
CA THR A 102 -4.62 -0.80 10.25
C THR A 102 -3.33 -1.60 10.32
N GLN A 103 -2.56 -1.66 9.22
CA GLN A 103 -1.29 -2.37 9.20
C GLN A 103 -0.23 -1.67 10.07
N ALA A 104 -0.14 -0.35 9.97
CA ALA A 104 0.81 0.45 10.75
C ALA A 104 0.58 0.29 12.26
N ARG A 105 -0.69 0.25 12.68
CA ARG A 105 -1.10 0.24 14.09
C ARG A 105 -1.06 -1.15 14.71
N TYR A 106 -1.50 -2.18 13.98
CA TYR A 106 -1.79 -3.49 14.58
C TYR A 106 -0.89 -4.63 14.11
N ALA A 107 -0.34 -4.57 12.89
CA ALA A 107 0.46 -5.65 12.35
C ALA A 107 1.97 -5.39 12.38
N LEU A 108 2.40 -4.15 12.19
CA LEU A 108 3.81 -3.78 12.02
C LEU A 108 4.60 -3.49 13.30
N PRO A 109 4.02 -3.12 14.47
CA PRO A 109 4.82 -2.65 15.61
C PRO A 109 5.89 -3.64 16.06
N GLY A 110 5.55 -4.92 16.21
CA GLY A 110 6.51 -5.97 16.59
C GLY A 110 7.59 -6.21 15.56
N VAL A 111 7.23 -6.16 14.27
CA VAL A 111 8.17 -6.31 13.14
C VAL A 111 9.16 -5.16 13.12
N ILE A 112 8.67 -3.92 13.24
CA ILE A 112 9.48 -2.70 13.25
C ILE A 112 10.44 -2.70 14.43
N LYS A 113 9.96 -3.03 15.63
CA LYS A 113 10.80 -3.12 16.83
C LYS A 113 11.99 -4.06 16.58
N GLY A 114 11.73 -5.30 16.19
CA GLY A 114 12.80 -6.27 15.94
C GLY A 114 13.70 -5.90 14.75
N PHE A 115 13.15 -5.20 13.75
CA PHE A 115 13.94 -4.70 12.63
C PHE A 115 14.92 -3.60 13.06
N ILE A 116 14.47 -2.60 13.82
CA ILE A 116 15.31 -1.48 14.30
C ILE A 116 16.41 -2.00 15.25
N GLU A 117 16.10 -2.97 16.13
CA GLU A 117 17.08 -3.62 16.99
C GLU A 117 18.18 -4.33 16.18
N ARG A 118 17.81 -4.97 15.06
CA ARG A 118 18.76 -5.69 14.19
C ARG A 118 19.57 -4.78 13.28
N TYR A 119 18.94 -3.69 12.79
CA TYR A 119 19.53 -2.76 11.82
C TYR A 119 19.51 -1.30 12.32
N PRO A 120 20.24 -0.98 13.38
CA PRO A 120 20.19 0.36 14.01
C PRO A 120 20.74 1.48 13.12
N ARG A 121 21.42 1.14 12.01
CA ARG A 121 21.93 2.09 11.02
C ARG A 121 21.07 2.20 9.77
N VAL A 122 19.92 1.52 9.73
CA VAL A 122 18.90 1.68 8.67
C VAL A 122 17.80 2.58 9.18
N SER A 123 17.59 3.72 8.51
CA SER A 123 16.48 4.62 8.81
C SER A 123 15.18 4.03 8.23
N LEU A 124 14.16 3.86 9.06
CA LEU A 124 12.86 3.39 8.63
C LEU A 124 11.88 4.56 8.56
N HIS A 125 11.23 4.70 7.40
CA HIS A 125 10.23 5.74 7.15
C HIS A 125 8.91 5.08 6.79
N MET A 126 7.83 5.49 7.45
CA MET A 126 6.48 4.97 7.20
C MET A 126 5.56 6.07 6.73
N HIS A 127 4.91 5.85 5.60
CA HIS A 127 3.86 6.69 5.06
C HIS A 127 2.52 5.94 5.12
N GLN A 128 1.49 6.59 5.63
CA GLN A 128 0.14 6.03 5.66
C GLN A 128 -0.73 6.68 4.58
N GLY A 129 -1.55 5.85 3.94
CA GLY A 129 -2.44 6.32 2.88
C GLY A 129 -3.56 5.34 2.55
N SER A 130 -4.35 5.68 1.56
CA SER A 130 -5.31 4.75 0.95
C SER A 130 -4.56 3.66 0.18
N PRO A 131 -5.16 2.48 -0.03
CA PRO A 131 -4.55 1.41 -0.83
C PRO A 131 -4.04 1.88 -2.20
N THR A 132 -4.80 2.75 -2.89
CA THR A 132 -4.38 3.34 -4.17
C THR A 132 -3.15 4.24 -4.02
N GLN A 133 -3.14 5.14 -3.00
CA GLN A 133 -1.97 6.00 -2.73
C GLN A 133 -0.73 5.20 -2.37
N ILE A 134 -0.90 4.09 -1.62
CA ILE A 134 0.18 3.18 -1.22
C ILE A 134 0.79 2.52 -2.45
N ALA A 135 -0.03 1.93 -3.33
CA ALA A 135 0.42 1.30 -4.56
C ALA A 135 1.09 2.31 -5.51
N GLU A 136 0.51 3.50 -5.64
CA GLU A 136 1.08 4.59 -6.44
C GLU A 136 2.45 5.06 -5.90
N ALA A 137 2.60 5.16 -4.58
CA ALA A 137 3.86 5.57 -3.96
C ALA A 137 5.01 4.59 -4.31
N VAL A 138 4.74 3.28 -4.31
CA VAL A 138 5.74 2.28 -4.68
C VAL A 138 5.98 2.27 -6.18
N SER A 139 4.96 2.30 -7.01
CA SER A 139 5.11 2.34 -8.47
C SER A 139 5.92 3.58 -8.92
N LYS A 140 5.70 4.74 -8.30
CA LYS A 140 6.49 5.95 -8.55
C LYS A 140 7.89 5.94 -7.93
N GLY A 141 8.22 4.99 -7.06
CA GLY A 141 9.51 4.90 -6.38
C GLY A 141 9.66 5.80 -5.15
N ASN A 142 8.57 6.31 -4.62
CA ASN A 142 8.53 7.11 -3.38
C ASN A 142 8.52 6.23 -2.13
N ALA A 143 8.25 4.93 -2.28
CA ALA A 143 8.39 3.92 -1.24
C ALA A 143 9.00 2.64 -1.82
N ASP A 144 9.67 1.87 -0.95
CA ASP A 144 10.25 0.57 -1.30
C ASP A 144 9.19 -0.52 -1.23
N PHE A 145 8.36 -0.51 -0.18
CA PHE A 145 7.31 -1.48 0.07
C PHE A 145 5.93 -0.85 0.19
N ALA A 146 4.95 -1.50 -0.46
CA ALA A 146 3.53 -1.31 -0.22
C ALA A 146 3.01 -2.46 0.63
N ILE A 147 2.31 -2.17 1.74
CA ILE A 147 1.65 -3.19 2.56
C ILE A 147 0.16 -2.84 2.63
N ALA A 148 -0.65 -3.60 1.93
CA ALA A 148 -2.08 -3.38 1.84
C ALA A 148 -2.82 -4.69 1.46
N THR A 149 -4.14 -4.66 1.58
CA THR A 149 -5.03 -5.75 1.16
C THR A 149 -5.56 -5.52 -0.26
N GLU A 150 -5.87 -4.28 -0.60
CA GLU A 150 -6.55 -3.88 -1.84
C GLU A 150 -5.65 -3.02 -2.71
N ALA A 151 -6.08 -2.80 -3.96
CA ALA A 151 -5.50 -1.90 -4.95
C ALA A 151 -4.08 -2.23 -5.45
N LEU A 152 -3.36 -3.16 -4.84
CA LEU A 152 -2.01 -3.51 -5.32
C LEU A 152 -2.05 -4.15 -6.71
N HIS A 153 -3.12 -4.88 -7.05
CA HIS A 153 -3.33 -5.50 -8.37
C HIS A 153 -3.54 -4.50 -9.52
N LEU A 154 -3.69 -3.22 -9.22
CA LEU A 154 -3.85 -2.17 -10.23
C LEU A 154 -2.54 -1.78 -10.91
N TYR A 155 -1.41 -2.35 -10.48
CA TYR A 155 -0.08 -1.98 -10.95
C TYR A 155 0.72 -3.23 -11.35
N ASP A 156 0.85 -3.48 -12.65
CA ASP A 156 1.52 -4.66 -13.23
C ASP A 156 3.03 -4.67 -12.98
N ASP A 157 3.63 -3.52 -12.69
CA ASP A 157 5.05 -3.37 -12.39
C ASP A 157 5.43 -3.77 -10.95
N LEU A 158 4.44 -4.09 -10.11
CA LEU A 158 4.66 -4.56 -8.74
C LEU A 158 4.69 -6.08 -8.67
N VAL A 159 5.65 -6.61 -7.92
CA VAL A 159 5.65 -7.98 -7.39
C VAL A 159 4.83 -7.96 -6.12
N MET A 160 3.82 -8.83 -6.01
CA MET A 160 2.92 -8.86 -4.87
C MET A 160 2.94 -10.22 -4.18
N LEU A 161 3.45 -10.23 -2.95
CA LEU A 161 3.61 -11.45 -2.15
C LEU A 161 2.55 -11.52 -1.06
N PRO A 162 1.76 -12.60 -0.97
CA PRO A 162 0.77 -12.78 0.08
C PRO A 162 1.46 -13.02 1.43
N CYS A 163 1.01 -12.31 2.46
CA CYS A 163 1.64 -12.35 3.78
C CYS A 163 0.81 -13.13 4.80
N TYR A 164 -0.46 -12.84 4.92
CA TYR A 164 -1.37 -13.49 5.86
C TYR A 164 -2.83 -13.23 5.53
N HIS A 165 -3.70 -14.11 6.00
CA HIS A 165 -5.14 -13.92 6.00
C HIS A 165 -5.59 -13.20 7.26
N TRP A 166 -6.67 -12.44 7.16
CA TRP A 166 -7.34 -11.81 8.28
C TRP A 166 -8.84 -11.69 7.99
N ASN A 167 -9.63 -11.59 9.04
CA ASN A 167 -11.07 -11.43 8.91
C ASN A 167 -11.57 -10.19 9.68
N ARG A 168 -12.86 -9.97 9.64
CA ARG A 168 -13.55 -8.89 10.31
C ARG A 168 -14.17 -9.40 11.59
N SER A 169 -14.35 -8.50 12.53
CA SER A 169 -15.17 -8.70 13.71
C SER A 169 -16.25 -7.64 13.80
N ILE A 170 -17.36 -8.02 14.37
CA ILE A 170 -18.42 -7.12 14.78
C ILE A 170 -18.03 -6.59 16.17
N VAL A 171 -18.21 -5.31 16.39
CA VAL A 171 -17.86 -4.63 17.63
C VAL A 171 -19.04 -3.82 18.11
N VAL A 172 -19.41 -4.03 19.38
CA VAL A 172 -20.56 -3.37 20.02
C VAL A 172 -20.20 -2.97 21.46
N THR A 173 -21.00 -2.11 22.07
CA THR A 173 -20.93 -1.85 23.51
C THR A 173 -21.53 -3.03 24.30
N PRO A 174 -21.16 -3.24 25.58
CA PRO A 174 -21.64 -4.37 26.39
C PRO A 174 -23.15 -4.42 26.59
N ASP A 175 -23.83 -3.29 26.52
CA ASP A 175 -25.29 -3.14 26.64
C ASP A 175 -26.06 -3.36 25.33
N HIS A 176 -25.35 -3.53 24.21
CA HIS A 176 -25.97 -3.76 22.91
C HIS A 176 -26.57 -5.18 22.81
N PRO A 177 -27.78 -5.35 22.19
CA PRO A 177 -28.42 -6.67 22.10
C PRO A 177 -27.56 -7.79 21.50
N LEU A 178 -26.68 -7.46 20.57
CA LEU A 178 -25.76 -8.43 19.96
C LEU A 178 -24.64 -8.88 20.91
N ALA A 179 -24.35 -8.16 21.99
CA ALA A 179 -23.26 -8.51 22.91
C ALA A 179 -23.48 -9.85 23.61
N ALA A 180 -24.73 -10.29 23.76
CA ALA A 180 -25.09 -11.56 24.40
C ALA A 180 -25.06 -12.75 23.42
N THR A 181 -24.78 -12.53 22.12
CA THR A 181 -24.81 -13.59 21.11
C THR A 181 -23.40 -14.12 20.85
N SER A 182 -23.25 -15.43 20.68
CA SER A 182 -21.98 -16.07 20.33
C SER A 182 -21.65 -15.97 18.84
N SER A 183 -22.70 -15.82 18.01
CA SER A 183 -22.57 -15.65 16.55
C SER A 183 -23.65 -14.69 16.06
N VAL A 184 -23.37 -13.98 14.98
CA VAL A 184 -24.30 -13.04 14.36
C VAL A 184 -24.46 -13.43 12.91
N THR A 185 -25.72 -13.45 12.42
CA THR A 185 -26.00 -13.64 11.00
C THR A 185 -26.04 -12.29 10.27
N ILE A 186 -25.93 -12.32 8.96
CA ILE A 186 -25.97 -11.09 8.16
C ILE A 186 -27.34 -10.40 8.23
N GLU A 187 -28.44 -11.20 8.37
CA GLU A 187 -29.81 -10.69 8.56
C GLU A 187 -29.95 -9.98 9.90
N ALA A 188 -29.35 -10.52 10.96
CA ALA A 188 -29.35 -9.87 12.28
C ALA A 188 -28.54 -8.57 12.24
N LEU A 189 -27.37 -8.58 11.57
CA LEU A 189 -26.53 -7.41 11.41
C LEU A 189 -27.23 -6.31 10.60
N ALA A 190 -28.02 -6.68 9.59
CA ALA A 190 -28.78 -5.75 8.76
C ALA A 190 -29.85 -4.94 9.51
N GLN A 191 -30.26 -5.38 10.69
CA GLN A 191 -31.26 -4.67 11.53
C GLN A 191 -30.68 -3.42 12.21
N TYR A 192 -29.34 -3.28 12.28
CA TYR A 192 -28.67 -2.23 13.01
C TYR A 192 -27.97 -1.22 12.09
N PRO A 193 -27.80 0.03 12.52
CA PRO A 193 -26.94 0.97 11.83
C PRO A 193 -25.49 0.51 11.95
N LEU A 194 -24.74 0.60 10.84
CA LEU A 194 -23.35 0.16 10.79
C LEU A 194 -22.38 1.33 10.75
N VAL A 195 -21.28 1.16 11.49
CA VAL A 195 -20.11 2.02 11.50
C VAL A 195 -18.93 1.21 10.97
N THR A 196 -18.31 1.62 9.86
CA THR A 196 -17.30 0.79 9.19
C THR A 196 -16.29 1.64 8.41
N TYR A 197 -15.41 0.97 7.68
CA TYR A 197 -14.42 1.66 6.85
C TYR A 197 -15.05 2.40 5.66
N THR A 198 -14.38 3.48 5.24
CA THR A 198 -14.68 4.17 3.99
C THR A 198 -14.44 3.23 2.80
N PHE A 199 -15.23 3.38 1.74
CA PHE A 199 -15.07 2.59 0.52
C PHE A 199 -13.64 2.67 -0.03
N GLY A 200 -13.10 1.52 -0.45
CA GLY A 200 -11.71 1.37 -0.91
C GLY A 200 -10.68 1.23 0.21
N PHE A 201 -11.09 1.14 1.48
CA PHE A 201 -10.19 0.91 2.62
C PHE A 201 -10.50 -0.42 3.31
N THR A 202 -9.45 -1.10 3.74
CA THR A 202 -9.41 -2.20 4.72
C THR A 202 -10.59 -3.18 4.61
N GLY A 203 -10.78 -3.73 3.40
CA GLY A 203 -11.79 -4.79 3.17
C GLY A 203 -13.24 -4.31 3.19
N ARG A 204 -13.52 -3.03 2.98
CA ARG A 204 -14.89 -2.53 2.88
C ARG A 204 -15.68 -3.19 1.75
N SER A 205 -15.03 -3.50 0.64
CA SER A 205 -15.62 -4.20 -0.51
C SER A 205 -16.23 -5.55 -0.13
N GLU A 206 -15.61 -6.30 0.80
CA GLU A 206 -16.12 -7.59 1.23
C GLU A 206 -17.42 -7.45 2.07
N LEU A 207 -17.55 -6.39 2.87
CA LEU A 207 -18.81 -6.09 3.55
C LEU A 207 -19.94 -5.88 2.52
N ASP A 208 -19.70 -5.04 1.52
CA ASP A 208 -20.70 -4.77 0.48
C ASP A 208 -21.04 -6.05 -0.32
N THR A 209 -20.03 -6.89 -0.60
CA THR A 209 -20.20 -8.19 -1.27
C THR A 209 -21.05 -9.15 -0.44
N ALA A 210 -20.79 -9.28 0.87
CA ALA A 210 -21.57 -10.16 1.76
C ALA A 210 -23.04 -9.74 1.84
N PHE A 211 -23.32 -8.45 1.99
CA PHE A 211 -24.70 -7.94 1.99
C PHE A 211 -25.40 -8.16 0.64
N ASN A 212 -24.71 -7.93 -0.47
CA ASN A 212 -25.26 -8.15 -1.81
C ASN A 212 -25.58 -9.62 -2.05
N ARG A 213 -24.71 -10.56 -1.61
CA ARG A 213 -24.97 -12.02 -1.72
C ARG A 213 -26.23 -12.43 -0.95
N ALA A 214 -26.51 -11.79 0.18
CA ALA A 214 -27.70 -12.03 0.98
C ALA A 214 -28.96 -11.29 0.45
N GLY A 215 -28.83 -10.49 -0.59
CA GLY A 215 -29.94 -9.66 -1.10
C GLY A 215 -30.34 -8.53 -0.13
N LEU A 216 -29.41 -8.11 0.75
CA LEU A 216 -29.61 -7.10 1.78
C LEU A 216 -28.84 -5.83 1.46
N THR A 217 -29.29 -4.70 2.02
CA THR A 217 -28.60 -3.42 1.92
C THR A 217 -28.17 -2.96 3.31
N PRO A 218 -26.86 -2.74 3.57
CA PRO A 218 -26.40 -2.28 4.87
C PRO A 218 -26.84 -0.82 5.11
N ARG A 219 -27.33 -0.53 6.32
CA ARG A 219 -27.61 0.84 6.76
C ARG A 219 -26.32 1.45 7.36
N ILE A 220 -25.45 1.97 6.52
CA ILE A 220 -24.20 2.60 6.96
C ILE A 220 -24.48 4.04 7.38
N VAL A 221 -24.23 4.36 8.64
CA VAL A 221 -24.47 5.68 9.25
C VAL A 221 -23.20 6.49 9.40
N PHE A 222 -22.03 5.81 9.46
CA PHE A 222 -20.75 6.49 9.59
C PHE A 222 -19.62 5.65 8.96
N THR A 223 -18.67 6.31 8.33
CA THR A 223 -17.47 5.68 7.80
C THR A 223 -16.21 6.43 8.20
N ALA A 224 -15.13 5.69 8.47
CA ALA A 224 -13.81 6.25 8.74
C ALA A 224 -12.71 5.44 8.04
N THR A 225 -11.52 6.00 7.98
CA THR A 225 -10.35 5.35 7.34
C THR A 225 -9.63 4.38 8.29
N ASP A 226 -9.87 4.48 9.59
CA ASP A 226 -9.21 3.67 10.60
C ASP A 226 -10.17 3.12 11.67
N ALA A 227 -9.75 2.02 12.30
CA ALA A 227 -10.54 1.32 13.31
C ALA A 227 -10.68 2.09 14.63
N ASP A 228 -9.71 2.90 15.02
CA ASP A 228 -9.75 3.62 16.30
C ASP A 228 -10.86 4.67 16.29
N VAL A 229 -11.03 5.36 15.15
CA VAL A 229 -12.17 6.27 14.94
C VAL A 229 -13.49 5.50 14.93
N ILE A 230 -13.56 4.37 14.21
CA ILE A 230 -14.78 3.52 14.20
C ILE A 230 -15.15 3.09 15.63
N LYS A 231 -14.20 2.56 16.42
CA LYS A 231 -14.41 2.16 17.83
C LYS A 231 -14.92 3.33 18.67
N THR A 232 -14.40 4.53 18.46
CA THR A 232 -14.87 5.73 19.16
C THR A 232 -16.36 5.98 18.92
N TYR A 233 -16.81 5.89 17.68
CA TYR A 233 -18.22 6.12 17.36
C TYR A 233 -19.13 4.95 17.74
N VAL A 234 -18.62 3.73 17.82
CA VAL A 234 -19.34 2.58 18.44
C VAL A 234 -19.57 2.85 19.94
N ARG A 235 -18.55 3.33 20.66
CA ARG A 235 -18.65 3.73 22.07
C ARG A 235 -19.70 4.81 22.32
N LEU A 236 -19.88 5.70 21.36
CA LEU A 236 -20.92 6.74 21.40
C LEU A 236 -22.33 6.23 21.03
N GLY A 237 -22.48 4.92 20.75
CA GLY A 237 -23.78 4.33 20.43
C GLY A 237 -24.31 4.63 19.02
N LEU A 238 -23.46 5.06 18.08
CA LEU A 238 -23.93 5.37 16.72
C LEU A 238 -24.37 4.13 15.95
N GLY A 239 -23.86 2.94 16.32
CA GLY A 239 -24.20 1.70 15.66
C GLY A 239 -23.19 0.58 15.93
N VAL A 240 -23.35 -0.49 15.18
CA VAL A 240 -22.51 -1.69 15.22
C VAL A 240 -21.25 -1.46 14.38
N GLY A 241 -20.09 -1.66 14.97
CA GLY A 241 -18.81 -1.58 14.27
C GLY A 241 -18.53 -2.84 13.47
N VAL A 242 -18.05 -2.70 12.22
CA VAL A 242 -17.48 -3.80 11.44
C VAL A 242 -16.05 -3.40 11.09
N ILE A 243 -15.07 -4.05 11.74
CA ILE A 243 -13.66 -3.69 11.62
C ILE A 243 -12.77 -4.94 11.50
N ALA A 244 -11.50 -4.75 11.14
CA ALA A 244 -10.51 -5.84 11.12
C ALA A 244 -10.37 -6.46 12.51
N SER A 245 -10.38 -7.78 12.61
CA SER A 245 -10.32 -8.51 13.88
C SER A 245 -9.08 -8.15 14.71
N MET A 246 -7.95 -7.94 14.05
CA MET A 246 -6.69 -7.51 14.67
C MET A 246 -6.75 -6.11 15.31
N ALA A 247 -7.76 -5.31 14.98
CA ALA A 247 -7.92 -3.96 15.53
C ALA A 247 -8.68 -3.93 16.85
N VAL A 248 -9.11 -5.07 17.38
CA VAL A 248 -9.77 -5.19 18.69
C VAL A 248 -8.85 -5.93 19.63
N ASP A 249 -8.39 -5.24 20.65
CA ASP A 249 -7.60 -5.82 21.74
C ASP A 249 -8.44 -5.81 23.02
N PRO A 250 -8.78 -6.97 23.60
CA PRO A 250 -9.56 -7.03 24.85
C PRO A 250 -8.94 -6.27 26.02
N LEU A 251 -7.61 -6.08 26.01
CA LEU A 251 -6.92 -5.32 27.05
C LEU A 251 -6.98 -3.81 26.81
N ALA A 252 -6.93 -3.38 25.55
CA ALA A 252 -6.99 -1.98 25.17
C ALA A 252 -8.44 -1.47 25.00
N ASP A 253 -9.37 -2.36 24.69
CA ASP A 253 -10.77 -2.08 24.40
C ASP A 253 -11.72 -2.84 25.38
N PRO A 254 -11.54 -2.76 26.73
CA PRO A 254 -12.32 -3.54 27.70
C PRO A 254 -13.82 -3.16 27.73
N ASP A 255 -14.16 -2.03 27.19
CA ASP A 255 -15.50 -1.46 27.07
C ASP A 255 -16.20 -1.80 25.76
N LEU A 256 -15.60 -2.68 24.93
CA LEU A 256 -16.16 -3.16 23.69
C LEU A 256 -16.24 -4.70 23.69
N VAL A 257 -17.33 -5.22 23.15
CA VAL A 257 -17.51 -6.66 22.91
C VAL A 257 -17.19 -6.96 21.45
N ARG A 258 -16.22 -7.86 21.26
CA ARG A 258 -15.87 -8.39 19.93
C ARG A 258 -16.66 -9.66 19.67
N ILE A 259 -17.33 -9.72 18.55
CA ILE A 259 -18.05 -10.90 18.05
C ILE A 259 -17.37 -11.32 16.75
N ASP A 260 -17.04 -12.59 16.63
CA ASP A 260 -16.46 -13.15 15.41
C ASP A 260 -17.47 -13.08 14.24
N ALA A 261 -16.97 -12.80 13.07
CA ALA A 261 -17.79 -12.66 11.87
C ALA A 261 -17.26 -13.50 10.66
N HIS A 262 -16.48 -14.56 10.95
CA HIS A 262 -15.90 -15.41 9.90
C HIS A 262 -16.98 -16.16 9.07
N ASP A 263 -18.15 -16.43 9.66
CA ASP A 263 -19.28 -17.04 8.94
C ASP A 263 -20.00 -16.07 8.00
N ILE A 264 -19.80 -14.75 8.21
CA ILE A 264 -20.45 -13.70 7.39
C ILE A 264 -19.51 -13.24 6.26
N PHE A 265 -18.25 -13.02 6.58
CA PHE A 265 -17.29 -12.41 5.69
C PHE A 265 -16.19 -13.39 5.30
N SER A 266 -15.86 -13.44 4.01
CA SER A 266 -14.66 -14.15 3.56
C SER A 266 -13.41 -13.45 4.11
N HIS A 267 -12.33 -14.22 4.32
CA HIS A 267 -11.06 -13.65 4.72
C HIS A 267 -10.49 -12.73 3.63
N SER A 268 -9.71 -11.78 4.04
CA SER A 268 -8.92 -10.92 3.17
C SER A 268 -7.44 -11.26 3.31
N THR A 269 -6.66 -11.05 2.24
CA THR A 269 -5.23 -11.34 2.25
C THR A 269 -4.44 -10.03 2.21
N THR A 270 -3.62 -9.80 3.23
CA THR A 270 -2.61 -8.73 3.19
C THR A 270 -1.43 -9.18 2.35
N LYS A 271 -1.02 -8.31 1.42
CA LYS A 271 0.14 -8.53 0.55
C LYS A 271 1.21 -7.46 0.82
N ILE A 272 2.48 -7.83 0.60
CA ILE A 272 3.58 -6.88 0.48
C ILE A 272 3.94 -6.75 -0.99
N GLY A 273 3.99 -5.51 -1.48
CA GLY A 273 4.29 -5.19 -2.87
C GLY A 273 5.56 -4.36 -2.99
N PHE A 274 6.34 -4.59 -4.05
CA PHE A 274 7.51 -3.79 -4.42
C PHE A 274 7.72 -3.83 -5.94
N ARG A 275 8.43 -2.84 -6.48
CA ARG A 275 8.68 -2.82 -7.93
C ARG A 275 9.56 -3.98 -8.34
N ARG A 276 9.20 -4.63 -9.43
CA ARG A 276 9.96 -5.74 -10.03
C ARG A 276 11.42 -5.36 -10.36
N SER A 277 11.68 -4.10 -10.65
CA SER A 277 13.01 -3.58 -10.92
C SER A 277 13.85 -3.24 -9.70
N THR A 278 13.29 -3.34 -8.48
CA THR A 278 13.99 -3.01 -7.23
C THR A 278 15.05 -4.06 -6.94
N PHE A 279 16.27 -3.62 -6.65
CA PHE A 279 17.28 -4.48 -6.03
C PHE A 279 16.99 -4.54 -4.54
N LEU A 280 16.58 -5.72 -4.07
CA LEU A 280 16.34 -5.95 -2.65
C LEU A 280 17.67 -6.13 -1.92
N ARG A 281 17.93 -5.31 -0.91
CA ARG A 281 19.08 -5.41 -0.01
C ARG A 281 18.82 -6.42 1.09
N SER A 282 19.87 -6.92 1.74
CA SER A 282 19.74 -7.95 2.79
C SER A 282 18.78 -7.56 3.91
N TYR A 283 18.78 -6.29 4.36
CA TYR A 283 17.84 -5.82 5.36
C TYR A 283 16.39 -5.78 4.86
N MET A 284 16.16 -5.64 3.55
CA MET A 284 14.83 -5.65 2.97
C MET A 284 14.25 -7.07 2.95
N TYR A 285 15.06 -8.09 2.62
CA TYR A 285 14.68 -9.50 2.76
C TYR A 285 14.36 -9.86 4.21
N ASP A 286 15.18 -9.42 5.17
CA ASP A 286 14.94 -9.66 6.60
C ASP A 286 13.62 -9.01 7.05
N PHE A 287 13.31 -7.79 6.58
CA PHE A 287 12.03 -7.15 6.86
C PHE A 287 10.85 -7.96 6.31
N ILE A 288 10.92 -8.40 5.04
CA ILE A 288 9.89 -9.23 4.41
C ILE A 288 9.67 -10.50 5.23
N GLN A 289 10.73 -11.21 5.56
CA GLN A 289 10.66 -12.47 6.30
C GLN A 289 10.15 -12.30 7.74
N ARG A 290 10.48 -11.19 8.42
CA ARG A 290 9.91 -10.87 9.75
C ARG A 290 8.42 -10.57 9.67
N PHE A 291 7.99 -9.90 8.62
CA PHE A 291 6.58 -9.59 8.42
C PHE A 291 5.76 -10.81 8.03
N ALA A 292 6.33 -11.69 7.17
CA ALA A 292 5.72 -12.91 6.67
C ALA A 292 6.77 -14.05 6.64
N PRO A 293 6.87 -14.88 7.68
CA PRO A 293 7.98 -15.86 7.87
C PRO A 293 8.13 -16.88 6.74
N HIS A 294 7.08 -17.19 5.99
CA HIS A 294 7.14 -18.08 4.84
C HIS A 294 7.81 -17.44 3.60
N LEU A 295 7.92 -16.11 3.57
CA LEU A 295 8.58 -15.37 2.51
C LEU A 295 10.10 -15.34 2.76
N THR A 296 10.74 -16.51 2.65
CA THR A 296 12.20 -16.60 2.71
C THR A 296 12.83 -15.93 1.48
N ARG A 297 14.13 -15.67 1.53
CA ARG A 297 14.86 -15.08 0.40
C ARG A 297 14.63 -15.86 -0.89
N ASP A 298 14.76 -17.19 -0.85
CA ASP A 298 14.60 -18.06 -2.03
C ASP A 298 13.17 -17.97 -2.60
N VAL A 299 12.14 -17.89 -1.74
CA VAL A 299 10.74 -17.72 -2.15
C VAL A 299 10.56 -16.36 -2.83
N VAL A 300 11.11 -15.30 -2.25
CA VAL A 300 11.03 -13.94 -2.83
C VAL A 300 11.75 -13.89 -4.18
N ASP A 301 12.97 -14.43 -4.27
CA ASP A 301 13.75 -14.44 -5.52
C ASP A 301 13.05 -15.25 -6.62
N THR A 302 12.45 -16.39 -6.25
CA THR A 302 11.62 -17.19 -7.18
C THR A 302 10.43 -16.39 -7.69
N ALA A 303 9.69 -15.73 -6.81
CA ALA A 303 8.53 -14.92 -7.20
C ALA A 303 8.92 -13.72 -8.08
N VAL A 304 10.06 -13.07 -7.80
CA VAL A 304 10.58 -11.96 -8.64
C VAL A 304 10.92 -12.42 -10.05
N ALA A 305 11.38 -13.68 -10.21
CA ALA A 305 11.72 -14.25 -11.52
C ALA A 305 10.49 -14.60 -12.38
N LEU A 306 9.30 -14.74 -11.79
CA LEU A 306 8.04 -14.97 -12.49
C LEU A 306 7.63 -13.74 -13.30
N ARG A 307 6.88 -13.95 -14.40
CA ARG A 307 6.57 -12.90 -15.35
C ARG A 307 5.34 -12.07 -14.97
N SER A 308 4.38 -12.68 -14.28
CA SER A 308 3.11 -12.05 -13.94
C SER A 308 2.72 -12.29 -12.48
N ASN A 309 1.76 -11.50 -12.00
CA ASN A 309 1.21 -11.69 -10.66
C ASN A 309 0.30 -12.91 -10.58
N GLU A 310 -0.29 -13.36 -11.70
CA GLU A 310 -1.06 -14.62 -11.77
C GLU A 310 -0.14 -15.83 -11.53
N GLU A 311 1.07 -15.84 -12.11
CA GLU A 311 2.07 -16.88 -11.84
C GLU A 311 2.51 -16.86 -10.36
N ILE A 312 2.65 -15.67 -9.78
CA ILE A 312 2.96 -15.51 -8.35
C ILE A 312 1.80 -16.05 -7.50
N GLU A 313 0.56 -15.69 -7.80
CA GLU A 313 -0.61 -16.20 -7.08
C GLU A 313 -0.70 -17.73 -7.16
N ALA A 314 -0.46 -18.31 -8.33
CA ALA A 314 -0.42 -19.76 -8.51
C ALA A 314 0.68 -20.44 -7.65
N MET A 315 1.85 -19.81 -7.51
CA MET A 315 2.94 -20.30 -6.65
C MET A 315 2.52 -20.41 -5.17
N PHE A 316 1.59 -19.57 -4.72
CA PHE A 316 1.14 -19.53 -3.32
C PHE A 316 -0.17 -20.28 -3.05
N GLN A 317 -0.82 -20.88 -4.06
CA GLN A 317 -2.12 -21.55 -3.90
C GLN A 317 -2.10 -22.68 -2.86
N ASP A 318 -1.01 -23.44 -2.80
CA ASP A 318 -0.86 -24.58 -1.87
C ASP A 318 -0.17 -24.19 -0.54
N ILE A 319 0.20 -22.93 -0.37
CA ILE A 319 0.88 -22.47 0.84
C ILE A 319 -0.19 -21.98 1.83
N LYS A 320 -0.26 -22.65 2.99
CA LYS A 320 -1.12 -22.20 4.09
C LYS A 320 -0.55 -20.91 4.69
N LEU A 321 -1.21 -19.80 4.40
CA LEU A 321 -0.85 -18.51 4.99
C LEU A 321 -1.25 -18.46 6.49
N PRO A 322 -0.48 -17.75 7.33
CA PRO A 322 -0.90 -17.49 8.71
C PRO A 322 -2.16 -16.66 8.76
N GLU A 323 -2.93 -16.79 9.85
CA GLU A 323 -4.11 -15.98 10.16
C GLU A 323 -3.78 -14.96 11.26
N LYS A 324 -4.35 -13.75 11.16
CA LYS A 324 -4.20 -12.67 12.14
C LYS A 324 -5.52 -12.05 12.53
#